data_9ed97b714e9b19f8435fc6aa3013afe2
#
_entry.id   9ed97b714e9b19f8435fc6aa3013afe2
#
_cell.length_a   1.000
_cell.length_b   1.000
_cell.length_c   1.000
_cell.angle_alpha   90.00
_cell.angle_beta   90.00
_cell.angle_gamma   90.00
#
_symmetry.space_group_name_H-M   'P 1'
#
loop_
_entity.id
_entity.type
_entity.pdbx_description
1 polymer ?
#
loop_
_entity_poly.entity_id
_entity_poly.type
_entity_poly.pdbx_seq_one_letter_code
_entity_poly.pdbx_strand_id
1 'polypeptide(L)'
;GVSLQEAFNQINRYSRESFWAGSGLFEYVQLFIISNGTLTKYYSNTTRETHIKEKGKDTSTKKKKSSNSYEFTSWWADASNKPIFDLMDFGKTFFAKHALLNILTKYCVFTSDKLLLVMRPYQIVATERILEKINVSYQNKKQGSIDAGGYIWHTTGSGKTLTSFKAAQLTSRLDFIDKVIFVVDRKDLDYQTMKEYDKFEKGAANSNTSTAVLKKQLDDPNAKIIITTIQKLAILIKKQKNNPIYGKSIVFIFDECHRSQFGDMHEDITKTFKKYFLFGFTGTPIFASNSSSGGKAHLKTTIQAFGCYSHGDPKNCPTDQPHQAAIHTYTIVDAISDKNVLPFRIDYISTMKEKEGISDEKVRDID
;
A
#
# COMPACT_ATOMS: atom_id res chain seq x y z
N GLY A 1 -0.58 -35.98 8.24
CA GLY A 1 0.52 -35.26 7.60
C GLY A 1 1.16 -34.25 8.55
N VAL A 2 2.40 -33.88 8.28
CA VAL A 2 3.14 -32.90 9.08
C VAL A 2 2.49 -31.51 8.91
N SER A 3 2.40 -30.75 10.00
CA SER A 3 1.86 -29.40 9.94
C SER A 3 2.86 -28.43 9.29
N LEU A 4 2.37 -27.37 8.63
CA LEU A 4 3.26 -26.32 8.10
C LEU A 4 4.10 -25.64 9.20
N GLN A 5 3.55 -25.54 10.41
CA GLN A 5 4.24 -24.98 11.55
C GLN A 5 5.50 -25.80 11.90
N GLU A 6 5.43 -27.11 11.75
CA GLU A 6 6.56 -28.00 12.01
C GLU A 6 7.64 -27.87 10.93
N ALA A 7 7.24 -27.78 9.66
CA ALA A 7 8.17 -27.49 8.56
C ALA A 7 8.87 -26.13 8.76
N PHE A 8 8.15 -25.11 9.21
CA PHE A 8 8.72 -23.82 9.57
C PHE A 8 9.73 -23.94 10.74
N ASN A 9 9.39 -24.68 11.79
CA ASN A 9 10.27 -24.91 12.93
C ASN A 9 11.53 -25.69 12.52
N GLN A 10 11.42 -26.59 11.55
CA GLN A 10 12.56 -27.33 11.02
C GLN A 10 13.53 -26.41 10.29
N ILE A 11 13.06 -25.51 9.42
CA ILE A 11 13.91 -24.50 8.77
C ILE A 11 14.60 -23.63 9.82
N ASN A 12 13.89 -23.20 10.85
CA ASN A 12 14.47 -22.41 11.93
C ASN A 12 15.58 -23.16 12.68
N ARG A 13 15.47 -24.47 12.87
CA ARG A 13 16.55 -25.29 13.41
C ARG A 13 17.74 -25.34 12.49
N TYR A 14 17.53 -25.66 11.21
CA TYR A 14 18.58 -25.69 10.21
C TYR A 14 19.29 -24.35 10.04
N SER A 15 18.57 -23.24 10.06
CA SER A 15 19.16 -21.92 9.97
C SER A 15 20.07 -21.60 11.17
N ARG A 16 19.80 -22.15 12.35
CA ARG A 16 20.64 -21.97 13.54
C ARG A 16 21.88 -22.88 13.56
N GLU A 17 21.73 -24.12 13.10
CA GLU A 17 22.72 -25.17 13.30
C GLU A 17 23.57 -25.43 12.06
N SER A 18 22.99 -25.32 10.87
CA SER A 18 23.62 -25.81 9.64
C SER A 18 23.88 -24.75 8.59
N PHE A 19 22.91 -23.84 8.32
CA PHE A 19 23.02 -22.89 7.21
C PHE A 19 24.16 -21.88 7.38
N TRP A 20 24.53 -21.60 8.63
CA TRP A 20 25.57 -20.62 8.99
C TRP A 20 26.82 -21.26 9.62
N ALA A 21 26.92 -22.59 9.59
CA ALA A 21 28.05 -23.29 10.14
C ALA A 21 29.34 -23.20 9.30
N GLY A 22 29.24 -22.73 8.07
CA GLY A 22 30.35 -22.54 7.16
C GLY A 22 29.99 -21.54 6.04
N SER A 23 30.95 -21.24 5.17
CA SER A 23 30.70 -20.50 3.93
C SER A 23 29.99 -21.40 2.91
N GLY A 24 28.79 -21.05 2.47
CA GLY A 24 28.07 -21.86 1.51
C GLY A 24 26.90 -21.17 0.84
N LEU A 25 26.25 -21.88 -0.09
CA LEU A 25 25.11 -21.38 -0.87
C LEU A 25 23.92 -20.92 -0.02
N PHE A 26 23.78 -21.50 1.17
CA PHE A 26 22.67 -21.11 2.08
C PHE A 26 22.75 -19.67 2.58
N GLU A 27 23.92 -19.04 2.51
CA GLU A 27 24.07 -17.61 2.82
C GLU A 27 23.30 -16.70 1.85
N TYR A 28 23.01 -17.18 0.64
CA TYR A 28 22.33 -16.43 -0.42
C TYR A 28 20.85 -16.74 -0.52
N VAL A 29 20.31 -17.59 0.36
CA VAL A 29 18.87 -17.88 0.38
C VAL A 29 18.09 -16.63 0.75
N GLN A 30 17.25 -16.17 -0.17
CA GLN A 30 16.40 -14.99 0.02
C GLN A 30 15.01 -15.37 0.53
N LEU A 31 14.45 -16.46 0.03
CA LEU A 31 13.09 -16.91 0.33
C LEU A 31 13.10 -18.37 0.79
N PHE A 32 12.23 -18.66 1.74
CA PHE A 32 11.88 -20.00 2.16
C PHE A 32 10.47 -20.35 1.71
N ILE A 33 10.30 -21.60 1.30
CA ILE A 33 9.00 -22.18 0.94
C ILE A 33 8.80 -23.41 1.81
N ILE A 34 7.65 -23.47 2.46
CA ILE A 34 7.24 -24.59 3.31
C ILE A 34 5.97 -25.21 2.77
N SER A 35 5.93 -26.54 2.70
CA SER A 35 4.80 -27.27 2.17
C SER A 35 4.63 -28.62 2.86
N ASN A 36 3.38 -29.08 2.92
CA ASN A 36 3.04 -30.47 3.26
C ASN A 36 2.32 -31.18 2.09
N GLY A 37 2.44 -30.60 0.88
CA GLY A 37 1.81 -31.09 -0.34
C GLY A 37 0.47 -30.39 -0.64
N THR A 38 -0.43 -30.34 0.32
CA THR A 38 -1.75 -29.71 0.18
C THR A 38 -1.77 -28.24 0.56
N LEU A 39 -0.86 -27.81 1.42
CA LEU A 39 -0.73 -26.42 1.87
C LEU A 39 0.70 -25.96 1.65
N THR A 40 0.86 -24.76 1.07
CA THR A 40 2.17 -24.19 0.75
C THR A 40 2.21 -22.72 1.12
N LYS A 41 3.23 -22.31 1.84
CA LYS A 41 3.50 -20.91 2.21
C LYS A 41 4.92 -20.51 1.86
N TYR A 42 5.16 -19.22 1.77
CA TYR A 42 6.49 -18.66 1.59
C TYR A 42 6.75 -17.50 2.55
N TYR A 43 8.02 -17.20 2.78
CA TYR A 43 8.47 -16.07 3.60
C TYR A 43 9.91 -15.70 3.26
N SER A 44 10.31 -14.48 3.62
CA SER A 44 11.66 -13.98 3.37
C SER A 44 12.65 -14.45 4.45
N ASN A 45 13.90 -14.60 4.07
CA ASN A 45 14.98 -14.83 5.00
C ASN A 45 15.39 -13.53 5.71
N THR A 46 14.59 -13.10 6.69
CA THR A 46 14.82 -11.86 7.46
C THR A 46 15.85 -12.01 8.59
N THR A 47 16.37 -13.21 8.81
CA THR A 47 16.91 -13.60 10.11
C THR A 47 18.42 -13.63 10.25
N ARG A 48 19.16 -13.49 9.15
CA ARG A 48 20.62 -13.67 9.21
C ARG A 48 21.30 -12.83 10.27
N GLU A 49 21.12 -11.51 10.27
CA GLU A 49 21.79 -10.65 11.25
C GLU A 49 21.22 -10.76 12.66
N THR A 50 19.92 -10.99 12.79
CA THR A 50 19.29 -11.15 14.10
C THR A 50 19.78 -12.42 14.78
N HIS A 51 19.93 -13.54 14.06
CA HIS A 51 20.49 -14.78 14.59
C HIS A 51 21.99 -14.66 14.94
N ILE A 52 22.76 -13.94 14.15
CA ILE A 52 24.17 -13.68 14.44
C ILE A 52 24.31 -12.85 15.71
N LYS A 53 23.47 -11.83 15.88
CA LYS A 53 23.44 -11.00 17.09
C LYS A 53 22.92 -11.75 18.33
N GLU A 54 22.01 -12.72 18.15
CA GLU A 54 21.49 -13.57 19.22
C GLU A 54 22.53 -14.60 19.70
N LYS A 55 23.28 -15.23 18.79
CA LYS A 55 24.41 -16.13 19.14
C LYS A 55 25.52 -15.43 19.89
N GLY A 56 25.77 -14.14 19.64
CA GLY A 56 26.79 -13.35 20.35
C GLY A 56 26.38 -12.85 21.74
N LYS A 57 25.14 -13.08 22.19
CA LYS A 57 24.61 -12.64 23.50
C LYS A 57 24.05 -13.78 24.34
N ASP A 58 24.79 -14.87 24.40
CA ASP A 58 24.38 -16.04 25.18
C ASP A 58 24.62 -15.81 26.66
N THR A 59 23.60 -15.46 27.44
CA THR A 59 23.53 -15.66 28.90
C THR A 59 22.19 -15.31 29.53
N SER A 60 21.02 -15.49 28.93
CA SER A 60 19.80 -15.42 29.75
C SER A 60 18.67 -16.30 29.23
N THR A 61 18.19 -17.12 30.16
CA THR A 61 17.09 -18.11 30.08
C THR A 61 15.71 -17.58 29.71
N LYS A 62 15.55 -16.35 29.19
CA LYS A 62 14.30 -15.87 28.67
C LYS A 62 14.17 -16.21 27.17
N LYS A 63 13.17 -17.04 26.83
CA LYS A 63 12.78 -17.33 25.45
C LYS A 63 12.67 -16.02 24.64
N LYS A 64 13.72 -15.67 23.92
CA LYS A 64 13.71 -14.52 23.00
C LYS A 64 12.82 -14.89 21.83
N LYS A 65 11.80 -14.08 21.55
CA LYS A 65 11.02 -14.16 20.33
C LYS A 65 11.97 -13.97 19.15
N SER A 66 12.11 -15.00 18.29
CA SER A 66 12.84 -14.84 17.04
C SER A 66 12.11 -13.84 16.15
N SER A 67 12.83 -13.06 15.35
CA SER A 67 12.24 -12.18 14.35
C SER A 67 11.48 -12.93 13.26
N ASN A 68 11.74 -14.24 13.09
CA ASN A 68 10.95 -15.14 12.27
C ASN A 68 9.83 -15.74 13.11
N SER A 69 8.64 -15.20 12.91
CA SER A 69 7.41 -15.81 13.40
C SER A 69 6.68 -16.48 12.25
N TYR A 70 6.04 -17.62 12.52
CA TYR A 70 5.16 -18.28 11.55
C TYR A 70 4.05 -17.36 11.06
N GLU A 71 3.67 -16.36 11.84
CA GLU A 71 2.71 -15.31 11.50
C GLU A 71 3.14 -14.45 10.29
N PHE A 72 4.45 -14.36 10.01
CA PHE A 72 4.99 -13.63 8.84
C PHE A 72 5.01 -14.45 7.55
N THR A 73 4.65 -15.74 7.63
CA THR A 73 4.50 -16.55 6.42
C THR A 73 3.26 -16.15 5.63
N SER A 74 3.34 -16.16 4.31
CA SER A 74 2.25 -15.73 3.43
C SER A 74 1.80 -16.87 2.52
N TRP A 75 0.50 -16.90 2.22
CA TRP A 75 -0.03 -17.67 1.11
C TRP A 75 0.33 -16.98 -0.19
N TRP A 76 0.62 -17.76 -1.23
CA TRP A 76 0.57 -17.26 -2.59
C TRP A 76 -0.89 -17.18 -3.02
N ALA A 77 -1.27 -16.19 -3.82
CA ALA A 77 -2.65 -15.98 -4.22
C ALA A 77 -2.71 -15.44 -5.66
N ASP A 78 -3.86 -15.61 -6.29
CA ASP A 78 -4.17 -15.00 -7.57
C ASP A 78 -4.48 -13.48 -7.44
N ALA A 79 -4.78 -12.86 -8.58
CA ALA A 79 -5.07 -11.42 -8.64
C ALA A 79 -6.40 -11.01 -7.98
N SER A 80 -7.20 -11.98 -7.52
CA SER A 80 -8.47 -11.80 -6.80
C SER A 80 -8.35 -12.15 -5.31
N ASN A 81 -7.13 -12.27 -4.79
CA ASN A 81 -6.78 -12.68 -3.41
C ASN A 81 -7.15 -14.14 -3.08
N LYS A 82 -7.48 -14.98 -4.07
CA LYS A 82 -7.79 -16.38 -3.81
C LYS A 82 -6.49 -17.15 -3.56
N PRO A 83 -6.30 -17.75 -2.37
CA PRO A 83 -5.08 -18.46 -2.03
C PRO A 83 -4.87 -19.70 -2.90
N ILE A 84 -3.61 -19.95 -3.26
CA ILE A 84 -3.15 -21.12 -3.99
C ILE A 84 -2.42 -22.01 -2.97
N PHE A 85 -3.12 -23.03 -2.49
CA PHE A 85 -2.62 -23.85 -1.38
C PHE A 85 -1.78 -25.03 -1.86
N ASP A 86 -2.21 -25.72 -2.90
CA ASP A 86 -1.58 -26.93 -3.42
C ASP A 86 -0.16 -26.67 -3.93
N LEU A 87 0.76 -27.59 -3.61
CA LEU A 87 2.18 -27.45 -3.98
C LEU A 87 2.41 -27.39 -5.49
N MET A 88 1.66 -28.17 -6.27
CA MET A 88 1.84 -28.20 -7.72
C MET A 88 1.35 -26.92 -8.39
N ASP A 89 0.20 -26.38 -7.94
CA ASP A 89 -0.34 -25.13 -8.46
C ASP A 89 0.47 -23.92 -7.97
N PHE A 90 0.97 -23.96 -6.73
CA PHE A 90 1.97 -23.03 -6.25
C PHE A 90 3.21 -23.06 -7.14
N GLY A 91 3.74 -24.24 -7.43
CA GLY A 91 4.93 -24.41 -8.26
C GLY A 91 4.75 -23.85 -9.68
N LYS A 92 3.62 -24.13 -10.31
CA LYS A 92 3.31 -23.62 -11.66
C LYS A 92 3.24 -22.10 -11.73
N THR A 93 2.77 -21.44 -10.67
CA THR A 93 2.52 -20.00 -10.66
C THR A 93 3.67 -19.21 -10.02
N PHE A 94 4.14 -19.59 -8.85
CA PHE A 94 5.21 -18.90 -8.12
C PHE A 94 6.57 -19.06 -8.79
N PHE A 95 6.89 -20.29 -9.26
CA PHE A 95 8.15 -20.58 -9.95
C PHE A 95 8.10 -20.32 -11.46
N ALA A 96 6.97 -19.84 -11.99
CA ALA A 96 6.98 -19.32 -13.35
C ALA A 96 8.09 -18.28 -13.50
N LYS A 97 8.92 -18.40 -14.56
CA LYS A 97 10.16 -17.63 -14.74
C LYS A 97 9.98 -16.13 -14.47
N HIS A 98 8.95 -15.53 -15.05
CA HIS A 98 8.70 -14.10 -14.88
C HIS A 98 8.19 -13.75 -13.46
N ALA A 99 7.35 -14.60 -12.85
CA ALA A 99 6.87 -14.40 -11.49
C ALA A 99 8.04 -14.43 -10.50
N LEU A 100 8.85 -15.49 -10.52
CA LEU A 100 9.99 -15.64 -9.61
C LEU A 100 11.02 -14.51 -9.77
N LEU A 101 11.37 -14.15 -11.01
CA LEU A 101 12.30 -13.06 -11.27
C LEU A 101 11.78 -11.73 -10.75
N ASN A 102 10.49 -11.43 -10.98
CA ASN A 102 9.87 -10.21 -10.46
C ASN A 102 9.83 -10.21 -8.93
N ILE A 103 9.50 -11.34 -8.29
CA ILE A 103 9.52 -11.45 -6.82
C ILE A 103 10.91 -11.12 -6.29
N LEU A 104 11.96 -11.75 -6.82
CA LEU A 104 13.33 -11.58 -6.33
C LEU A 104 13.91 -10.19 -6.63
N THR A 105 13.65 -9.63 -7.81
CA THR A 105 14.29 -8.39 -8.27
C THR A 105 13.50 -7.12 -8.01
N LYS A 106 12.16 -7.22 -7.97
CA LYS A 106 11.28 -6.06 -7.78
C LYS A 106 10.58 -6.06 -6.43
N TYR A 107 10.10 -7.23 -5.97
CA TYR A 107 9.17 -7.34 -4.83
C TYR A 107 9.80 -7.88 -3.54
N CYS A 108 11.10 -8.14 -3.55
CA CYS A 108 11.90 -8.18 -2.34
C CYS A 108 12.45 -6.78 -2.04
N VAL A 109 12.34 -6.35 -0.78
CA VAL A 109 12.79 -5.05 -0.32
C VAL A 109 13.76 -5.23 0.84
N PHE A 110 14.97 -4.73 0.69
CA PHE A 110 15.92 -4.61 1.80
C PHE A 110 15.63 -3.33 2.55
N THR A 111 15.32 -3.47 3.84
CA THR A 111 15.15 -2.31 4.70
C THR A 111 16.50 -1.70 5.12
N SER A 112 16.49 -0.44 5.59
CA SER A 112 17.66 0.22 6.19
C SER A 112 18.21 -0.54 7.40
N ASP A 113 17.36 -1.30 8.10
CA ASP A 113 17.72 -2.16 9.21
C ASP A 113 18.24 -3.53 8.74
N LYS A 114 18.51 -3.69 7.44
CA LYS A 114 19.00 -4.91 6.79
C LYS A 114 18.06 -6.12 6.90
N LEU A 115 16.77 -5.88 7.02
CA LEU A 115 15.74 -6.90 6.92
C LEU A 115 15.32 -7.08 5.46
N LEU A 116 15.26 -8.34 5.00
CA LEU A 116 14.68 -8.64 3.71
C LEU A 116 13.18 -8.87 3.88
N LEU A 117 12.38 -8.04 3.25
CA LEU A 117 10.93 -8.19 3.15
C LEU A 117 10.56 -8.71 1.78
N VAL A 118 9.63 -9.65 1.71
CA VAL A 118 8.96 -10.04 0.47
C VAL A 118 7.53 -9.51 0.48
N MET A 119 7.15 -8.84 -0.59
CA MET A 119 5.78 -8.33 -0.72
C MET A 119 4.77 -9.48 -0.83
N ARG A 120 3.60 -9.26 -0.25
CA ARG A 120 2.48 -10.20 -0.32
C ARG A 120 1.77 -10.10 -1.68
N PRO A 121 1.06 -11.15 -2.14
CA PRO A 121 0.43 -11.16 -3.46
C PRO A 121 -0.44 -9.95 -3.74
N TYR A 122 -1.33 -9.57 -2.82
CA TYR A 122 -2.21 -8.42 -2.99
C TYR A 122 -1.44 -7.08 -3.13
N GLN A 123 -0.27 -6.95 -2.49
CA GLN A 123 0.60 -5.79 -2.62
C GLN A 123 1.26 -5.76 -4.00
N ILE A 124 1.70 -6.92 -4.48
CA ILE A 124 2.30 -7.09 -5.82
C ILE A 124 1.25 -6.72 -6.88
N VAL A 125 0.07 -7.33 -6.81
CA VAL A 125 -1.02 -7.08 -7.77
C VAL A 125 -1.42 -5.61 -7.80
N ALA A 126 -1.58 -4.97 -6.63
CA ALA A 126 -1.90 -3.55 -6.55
C ALA A 126 -0.83 -2.69 -7.22
N THR A 127 0.45 -3.00 -6.99
CA THR A 127 1.58 -2.27 -7.60
C THR A 127 1.61 -2.46 -9.11
N GLU A 128 1.48 -3.69 -9.62
CA GLU A 128 1.48 -3.98 -11.06
C GLU A 128 0.29 -3.31 -11.77
N ARG A 129 -0.90 -3.33 -11.19
CA ARG A 129 -2.07 -2.65 -11.76
C ARG A 129 -1.92 -1.12 -11.81
N ILE A 130 -1.24 -0.51 -10.83
CA ILE A 130 -0.88 0.92 -10.90
C ILE A 130 0.06 1.18 -12.08
N LEU A 131 1.13 0.39 -12.22
CA LEU A 131 2.09 0.51 -13.33
C LEU A 131 1.41 0.31 -14.69
N GLU A 132 0.56 -0.71 -14.80
CA GLU A 132 -0.23 -0.96 -16.01
C GLU A 132 -1.14 0.22 -16.34
N LYS A 133 -1.89 0.73 -15.34
CA LYS A 133 -2.77 1.89 -15.53
C LYS A 133 -2.02 3.12 -16.01
N ILE A 134 -0.83 3.39 -15.46
CA ILE A 134 0.04 4.49 -15.89
C ILE A 134 0.46 4.30 -17.35
N ASN A 135 0.97 3.11 -17.71
CA ASN A 135 1.43 2.83 -19.08
C ASN A 135 0.29 2.92 -20.10
N VAL A 136 -0.86 2.29 -19.83
CA VAL A 136 -2.04 2.32 -20.70
C VAL A 136 -2.55 3.76 -20.85
N SER A 137 -2.62 4.52 -19.77
CA SER A 137 -3.08 5.90 -19.80
C SER A 137 -2.10 6.83 -20.55
N TYR A 138 -0.79 6.56 -20.43
CA TYR A 138 0.22 7.29 -21.20
C TYR A 138 0.10 7.04 -22.69
N GLN A 139 0.01 5.76 -23.10
CA GLN A 139 -0.13 5.36 -24.50
C GLN A 139 -1.41 5.94 -25.13
N ASN A 140 -2.50 5.99 -24.38
CA ASN A 140 -3.79 6.54 -24.84
C ASN A 140 -3.95 8.05 -24.63
N LYS A 141 -2.89 8.77 -24.23
CA LYS A 141 -2.87 10.23 -24.00
C LYS A 141 -3.95 10.72 -23.02
N LYS A 142 -4.24 9.92 -22.00
CA LYS A 142 -5.26 10.21 -20.97
C LYS A 142 -4.72 10.96 -19.74
N GLN A 143 -3.45 11.32 -19.72
CA GLN A 143 -2.83 12.09 -18.62
C GLN A 143 -3.62 13.41 -18.39
N GLY A 144 -3.73 13.79 -17.12
CA GLY A 144 -4.47 14.99 -16.73
C GLY A 144 -5.98 14.81 -16.69
N SER A 145 -6.46 13.58 -16.82
CA SER A 145 -7.86 13.22 -16.66
C SER A 145 -8.04 12.19 -15.53
N ILE A 146 -9.27 12.05 -15.06
CA ILE A 146 -9.64 11.06 -14.05
C ILE A 146 -9.44 9.62 -14.54
N ASP A 147 -9.47 9.40 -15.84
CA ASP A 147 -9.21 8.11 -16.48
C ASP A 147 -7.75 7.62 -16.28
N ALA A 148 -6.84 8.54 -16.00
CA ALA A 148 -5.43 8.23 -15.73
C ALA A 148 -5.17 7.93 -14.25
N GLY A 149 -6.19 7.63 -13.46
CA GLY A 149 -6.10 7.42 -12.03
C GLY A 149 -6.86 6.19 -11.55
N GLY A 150 -7.01 6.13 -10.24
CA GLY A 150 -7.77 5.10 -9.54
C GLY A 150 -7.43 5.06 -8.04
N TYR A 151 -8.04 4.14 -7.32
CA TYR A 151 -7.75 3.98 -5.89
C TYR A 151 -7.50 2.52 -5.51
N ILE A 152 -6.74 2.35 -4.44
CA ILE A 152 -6.43 1.07 -3.80
C ILE A 152 -7.20 1.01 -2.48
N TRP A 153 -8.04 -0.01 -2.35
CA TRP A 153 -8.78 -0.27 -1.13
C TRP A 153 -8.11 -1.38 -0.34
N HIS A 154 -7.16 -1.03 0.50
CA HIS A 154 -6.47 -1.95 1.39
C HIS A 154 -6.72 -1.57 2.85
N THR A 155 -7.15 -2.54 3.67
CA THR A 155 -7.45 -2.31 5.09
C THR A 155 -6.25 -1.79 5.87
N THR A 156 -6.49 -1.21 7.03
CA THR A 156 -5.44 -0.81 7.97
C THR A 156 -4.64 -2.04 8.41
N GLY A 157 -3.33 -1.89 8.55
CA GLY A 157 -2.42 -3.00 8.89
C GLY A 157 -2.02 -3.90 7.72
N SER A 158 -2.54 -3.70 6.51
CA SER A 158 -2.18 -4.46 5.30
C SER A 158 -0.81 -4.10 4.71
N GLY A 159 -0.11 -3.11 5.25
CA GLY A 159 1.16 -2.63 4.71
C GLY A 159 0.99 -1.71 3.49
N LYS A 160 -0.02 -0.85 3.49
CA LYS A 160 -0.25 0.18 2.46
C LYS A 160 1.00 1.00 2.17
N THR A 161 1.76 1.36 3.21
CA THR A 161 2.99 2.15 3.07
C THR A 161 4.05 1.44 2.23
N LEU A 162 4.24 0.14 2.41
CA LEU A 162 5.16 -0.64 1.56
C LEU A 162 4.66 -0.70 0.11
N THR A 163 3.36 -0.90 -0.09
CA THR A 163 2.76 -0.94 -1.43
C THR A 163 2.90 0.39 -2.16
N SER A 164 2.57 1.50 -1.49
CA SER A 164 2.66 2.85 -2.06
C SER A 164 4.11 3.28 -2.31
N PHE A 165 5.04 2.94 -1.39
CA PHE A 165 6.48 3.13 -1.61
C PHE A 165 6.96 2.40 -2.85
N LYS A 166 6.63 1.12 -2.99
CA LYS A 166 7.05 0.32 -4.15
C LYS A 166 6.45 0.84 -5.45
N ALA A 167 5.18 1.24 -5.45
CA ALA A 167 4.55 1.90 -6.58
C ALA A 167 5.28 3.21 -6.95
N ALA A 168 5.59 4.06 -5.96
CA ALA A 168 6.35 5.29 -6.17
C ALA A 168 7.76 5.02 -6.74
N GLN A 169 8.48 4.05 -6.16
CA GLN A 169 9.82 3.68 -6.58
C GLN A 169 9.85 3.18 -8.03
N LEU A 170 8.93 2.28 -8.39
CA LEU A 170 8.89 1.72 -9.75
C LEU A 170 8.41 2.74 -10.78
N THR A 171 7.43 3.56 -10.45
CA THR A 171 6.92 4.61 -11.35
C THR A 171 7.94 5.73 -11.57
N SER A 172 8.75 6.08 -10.56
CA SER A 172 9.80 7.09 -10.69
C SER A 172 10.93 6.71 -11.65
N ARG A 173 11.01 5.42 -12.02
CA ARG A 173 11.99 4.87 -12.97
C ARG A 173 11.48 4.83 -14.41
N LEU A 174 10.22 5.16 -14.66
CA LEU A 174 9.66 5.26 -16.00
C LEU A 174 10.18 6.53 -16.67
N ASP A 175 10.73 6.42 -17.89
CA ASP A 175 11.40 7.53 -18.60
C ASP A 175 10.49 8.72 -18.86
N PHE A 176 9.18 8.48 -19.01
CA PHE A 176 8.18 9.51 -19.27
C PHE A 176 7.59 10.14 -17.98
N ILE A 177 8.02 9.73 -16.79
CA ILE A 177 7.62 10.29 -15.51
C ILE A 177 8.70 11.23 -14.97
N ASP A 178 8.37 12.50 -14.83
CA ASP A 178 9.28 13.49 -14.29
C ASP A 178 9.41 13.35 -12.77
N LYS A 179 8.28 13.23 -12.04
CA LYS A 179 8.25 13.15 -10.58
C LYS A 179 7.09 12.31 -10.06
N VAL A 180 7.27 11.77 -8.86
CA VAL A 180 6.23 11.18 -8.03
C VAL A 180 6.03 12.07 -6.80
N ILE A 181 4.82 12.54 -6.57
CA ILE A 181 4.48 13.37 -5.41
C ILE A 181 3.54 12.57 -4.51
N PHE A 182 4.06 12.22 -3.34
CA PHE A 182 3.30 11.55 -2.31
C PHE A 182 2.64 12.60 -1.40
N VAL A 183 1.31 12.59 -1.36
CA VAL A 183 0.52 13.60 -0.68
C VAL A 183 -0.12 13.00 0.57
N VAL A 184 0.21 13.59 1.72
CA VAL A 184 -0.38 13.24 3.01
C VAL A 184 -1.28 14.36 3.54
N ASP A 185 -2.24 14.00 4.39
CA ASP A 185 -3.22 14.96 4.91
C ASP A 185 -2.61 15.89 5.98
N ARG A 186 -1.77 15.37 6.88
CA ARG A 186 -1.26 16.13 8.05
C ARG A 186 0.26 16.19 8.09
N LYS A 187 0.79 17.29 8.68
CA LYS A 187 2.23 17.50 8.85
C LYS A 187 2.93 16.38 9.63
N ASP A 188 2.26 15.83 10.65
CA ASP A 188 2.83 14.75 11.46
C ASP A 188 2.97 13.45 10.65
N LEU A 189 2.05 13.21 9.69
CA LEU A 189 2.10 12.08 8.78
C LEU A 189 3.20 12.24 7.73
N ASP A 190 3.54 13.46 7.28
CA ASP A 190 4.66 13.75 6.38
C ASP A 190 5.97 13.17 6.92
N TYR A 191 6.29 13.46 8.18
CA TYR A 191 7.51 12.98 8.83
C TYR A 191 7.48 11.46 9.12
N GLN A 192 6.32 10.91 9.52
CA GLN A 192 6.17 9.48 9.75
C GLN A 192 6.29 8.68 8.46
N THR A 193 5.62 9.14 7.40
CA THR A 193 5.70 8.51 6.07
C THR A 193 7.13 8.53 5.53
N MET A 194 7.83 9.65 5.70
CA MET A 194 9.24 9.74 5.31
C MET A 194 10.10 8.73 6.07
N LYS A 195 9.94 8.65 7.39
CA LYS A 195 10.66 7.65 8.20
C LYS A 195 10.38 6.21 7.76
N GLU A 196 9.14 5.93 7.38
CA GLU A 196 8.78 4.61 6.87
C GLU A 196 9.38 4.36 5.49
N TYR A 197 9.40 5.36 4.60
CA TYR A 197 10.06 5.25 3.30
C TYR A 197 11.58 5.10 3.45
N ASP A 198 12.20 5.83 4.37
CA ASP A 198 13.62 5.70 4.69
C ASP A 198 13.99 4.32 5.27
N LYS A 199 13.03 3.61 5.89
CA LYS A 199 13.25 2.21 6.28
C LYS A 199 13.38 1.29 5.06
N PHE A 200 12.65 1.56 3.99
CA PHE A 200 12.70 0.75 2.78
C PHE A 200 13.89 1.10 1.89
N GLU A 201 14.17 2.38 1.71
CA GLU A 201 15.32 2.87 0.95
C GLU A 201 15.71 4.26 1.45
N LYS A 202 16.86 4.35 2.12
CA LYS A 202 17.34 5.61 2.70
C LYS A 202 17.57 6.66 1.63
N GLY A 203 16.92 7.82 1.79
CA GLY A 203 17.04 8.94 0.85
C GLY A 203 16.23 8.77 -0.44
N ALA A 204 15.38 7.73 -0.54
CA ALA A 204 14.52 7.52 -1.72
C ALA A 204 13.47 8.62 -1.88
N ALA A 205 13.07 9.26 -0.79
CA ALA A 205 12.07 10.31 -0.79
C ALA A 205 12.55 11.58 -0.11
N ASN A 206 12.07 12.71 -0.58
CA ASN A 206 12.42 14.02 -0.06
C ASN A 206 11.20 14.63 0.64
N SER A 207 11.28 14.83 1.96
CA SER A 207 10.26 15.60 2.68
C SER A 207 10.59 17.09 2.65
N ASN A 208 9.61 17.91 2.97
CA ASN A 208 9.77 19.36 2.98
C ASN A 208 9.20 19.98 4.25
N THR A 209 10.00 20.86 4.87
CA THR A 209 9.60 21.61 6.06
C THR A 209 8.80 22.86 5.72
N SER A 210 8.95 23.38 4.51
CA SER A 210 8.29 24.60 4.04
C SER A 210 7.95 24.53 2.54
N THR A 211 7.08 25.44 2.09
CA THR A 211 6.77 25.65 0.68
C THR A 211 7.98 26.06 -0.16
N ALA A 212 8.95 26.74 0.44
CA ALA A 212 10.18 27.13 -0.26
C ALA A 212 11.08 25.91 -0.53
N VAL A 213 11.17 24.98 0.43
CA VAL A 213 11.88 23.71 0.25
C VAL A 213 11.17 22.85 -0.78
N LEU A 214 9.83 22.74 -0.71
CA LEU A 214 9.03 22.03 -1.70
C LEU A 214 9.30 22.55 -3.12
N LYS A 215 9.34 23.88 -3.30
CA LYS A 215 9.68 24.48 -4.60
C LYS A 215 11.04 24.01 -5.11
N LYS A 216 12.09 24.10 -4.27
CA LYS A 216 13.44 23.66 -4.65
C LYS A 216 13.46 22.19 -5.07
N GLN A 217 12.75 21.32 -4.35
CA GLN A 217 12.66 19.90 -4.68
C GLN A 217 11.89 19.65 -5.99
N LEU A 218 10.86 20.43 -6.28
CA LEU A 218 10.13 20.33 -7.54
C LEU A 218 10.99 20.77 -8.73
N ASP A 219 11.86 21.76 -8.54
CA ASP A 219 12.78 22.26 -9.55
C ASP A 219 14.03 21.36 -9.72
N ASP A 220 14.41 20.57 -8.68
CA ASP A 220 15.58 19.68 -8.71
C ASP A 220 15.29 18.40 -9.51
N PRO A 221 15.98 18.13 -10.63
CA PRO A 221 15.77 16.94 -11.43
C PRO A 221 16.09 15.62 -10.70
N ASN A 222 16.92 15.66 -9.66
CA ASN A 222 17.32 14.48 -8.88
C ASN A 222 16.29 14.08 -7.82
N ALA A 223 15.47 15.02 -7.36
CA ALA A 223 14.41 14.76 -6.39
C ALA A 223 13.21 14.08 -7.09
N LYS A 224 13.32 12.79 -7.40
CA LYS A 224 12.29 12.04 -8.13
C LYS A 224 11.03 11.76 -7.32
N ILE A 225 11.16 11.44 -6.03
CA ILE A 225 10.04 11.16 -5.12
C ILE A 225 10.01 12.26 -4.06
N ILE A 226 8.88 12.94 -3.95
CA ILE A 226 8.68 14.05 -3.02
C ILE A 226 7.48 13.74 -2.13
N ILE A 227 7.66 13.80 -0.81
CA ILE A 227 6.58 13.65 0.17
C ILE A 227 6.19 15.04 0.66
N THR A 228 4.92 15.38 0.58
CA THR A 228 4.41 16.69 1.00
C THR A 228 2.98 16.61 1.52
N THR A 229 2.54 17.67 2.20
CA THR A 229 1.13 17.77 2.59
C THR A 229 0.30 18.47 1.51
N ILE A 230 -0.99 18.14 1.44
CA ILE A 230 -1.92 18.76 0.50
C ILE A 230 -1.96 20.29 0.69
N GLN A 231 -1.84 20.77 1.94
CA GLN A 231 -1.84 22.20 2.26
C GLN A 231 -0.62 22.92 1.68
N LYS A 232 0.60 22.33 1.82
CA LYS A 232 1.82 22.94 1.27
C LYS A 232 1.75 23.01 -0.26
N LEU A 233 1.21 21.95 -0.90
CA LEU A 233 1.04 21.93 -2.34
C LEU A 233 0.02 22.98 -2.82
N ALA A 234 -1.12 23.10 -2.15
CA ALA A 234 -2.13 24.09 -2.46
C ALA A 234 -1.61 25.55 -2.27
N ILE A 235 -0.84 25.81 -1.21
CA ILE A 235 -0.21 27.13 -0.99
C ILE A 235 0.80 27.44 -2.10
N LEU A 236 1.58 26.46 -2.54
CA LEU A 236 2.55 26.64 -3.63
C LEU A 236 1.81 26.99 -4.94
N ILE A 237 0.75 26.26 -5.27
CA ILE A 237 -0.07 26.52 -6.47
C ILE A 237 -0.62 27.96 -6.46
N LYS A 238 -1.19 28.40 -5.33
CA LYS A 238 -1.73 29.76 -5.20
C LYS A 238 -0.68 30.85 -5.36
N LYS A 239 0.55 30.60 -4.86
CA LYS A 239 1.66 31.56 -4.92
C LYS A 239 2.38 31.60 -6.25
N GLN A 240 2.36 30.50 -7.02
CA GLN A 240 3.14 30.34 -8.24
C GLN A 240 2.28 29.85 -9.40
N LYS A 241 1.52 30.74 -10.01
CA LYS A 241 0.59 30.40 -11.11
C LYS A 241 1.26 29.87 -12.39
N ASN A 242 2.53 30.20 -12.64
CA ASN A 242 3.25 29.90 -13.89
C ASN A 242 4.51 29.04 -13.63
N ASN A 243 4.43 28.02 -12.77
CA ASN A 243 5.58 27.15 -12.55
C ASN A 243 5.68 26.10 -13.66
N PRO A 244 6.87 25.90 -14.29
CA PRO A 244 7.08 24.90 -15.36
C PRO A 244 6.71 23.47 -14.97
N ILE A 245 6.72 23.14 -13.67
CA ILE A 245 6.35 21.81 -13.14
C ILE A 245 4.91 21.41 -13.53
N TYR A 246 4.01 22.37 -13.73
CA TYR A 246 2.61 22.08 -14.04
C TYR A 246 2.40 21.47 -15.43
N GLY A 247 3.38 21.60 -16.32
CA GLY A 247 3.39 20.96 -17.64
C GLY A 247 4.08 19.61 -17.68
N LYS A 248 4.74 19.20 -16.58
CA LYS A 248 5.48 17.95 -16.47
C LYS A 248 4.59 16.75 -16.16
N SER A 249 5.09 15.55 -16.43
CA SER A 249 4.38 14.30 -16.18
C SER A 249 4.56 13.87 -14.72
N ILE A 250 3.51 13.98 -13.93
CA ILE A 250 3.54 13.80 -12.47
C ILE A 250 2.63 12.65 -12.07
N VAL A 251 3.13 11.78 -11.20
CA VAL A 251 2.30 10.78 -10.50
C VAL A 251 1.99 11.30 -9.10
N PHE A 252 0.73 11.47 -8.78
CA PHE A 252 0.27 11.78 -7.44
C PHE A 252 -0.19 10.50 -6.74
N ILE A 253 0.30 10.28 -5.52
CA ILE A 253 -0.15 9.20 -4.63
C ILE A 253 -0.67 9.84 -3.35
N PHE A 254 -1.95 9.67 -3.07
CA PHE A 254 -2.60 10.18 -1.87
C PHE A 254 -2.73 9.05 -0.84
N ASP A 255 -2.16 9.24 0.33
CA ASP A 255 -2.35 8.33 1.46
C ASP A 255 -3.58 8.74 2.28
N GLU A 256 -4.27 7.73 2.86
CA GLU A 256 -5.55 7.91 3.57
C GLU A 256 -6.48 8.88 2.80
N CYS A 257 -6.63 8.62 1.52
CA CYS A 257 -7.20 9.55 0.55
C CYS A 257 -8.65 9.96 0.85
N HIS A 258 -9.37 9.16 1.66
CA HIS A 258 -10.71 9.50 2.15
C HIS A 258 -10.74 10.80 2.99
N ARG A 259 -9.59 11.24 3.53
CA ARG A 259 -9.50 12.48 4.32
C ARG A 259 -9.19 13.70 3.47
N SER A 260 -8.44 13.52 2.38
CA SER A 260 -7.88 14.61 1.56
C SER A 260 -8.55 14.78 0.20
N GLN A 261 -9.45 13.86 -0.17
CA GLN A 261 -10.04 13.81 -1.51
C GLN A 261 -11.08 14.90 -1.80
N PHE A 262 -11.64 15.49 -0.74
CA PHE A 262 -12.76 16.41 -0.86
C PHE A 262 -12.35 17.84 -0.55
N GLY A 263 -12.41 18.72 -1.50
CA GLY A 263 -12.24 20.12 -1.28
C GLY A 263 -11.49 20.85 -2.37
N ASP A 264 -11.43 22.18 -2.19
CA ASP A 264 -10.81 23.09 -3.13
C ASP A 264 -9.34 22.77 -3.42
N MET A 265 -8.61 22.24 -2.44
CA MET A 265 -7.20 21.89 -2.59
C MET A 265 -6.95 20.74 -3.59
N HIS A 266 -7.80 19.73 -3.59
CA HIS A 266 -7.73 18.64 -4.57
C HIS A 266 -8.05 19.14 -5.98
N GLU A 267 -9.09 19.97 -6.11
CA GLU A 267 -9.42 20.61 -7.38
C GLU A 267 -8.32 21.55 -7.88
N ASP A 268 -7.71 22.34 -7.00
CA ASP A 268 -6.60 23.23 -7.35
C ASP A 268 -5.43 22.42 -7.96
N ILE A 269 -5.14 21.24 -7.43
CA ILE A 269 -4.10 20.35 -7.95
C ILE A 269 -4.49 19.85 -9.35
N THR A 270 -5.68 19.27 -9.50
CA THR A 270 -6.11 18.64 -10.76
C THR A 270 -6.36 19.66 -11.87
N LYS A 271 -6.74 20.90 -11.54
CA LYS A 271 -6.88 22.01 -12.52
C LYS A 271 -5.53 22.60 -12.95
N THR A 272 -4.55 22.58 -12.06
CA THR A 272 -3.24 23.24 -12.29
C THR A 272 -2.28 22.36 -13.06
N PHE A 273 -2.13 21.11 -12.66
CA PHE A 273 -1.25 20.16 -13.36
C PHE A 273 -1.92 19.64 -14.63
N LYS A 274 -1.19 19.58 -15.75
CA LYS A 274 -1.74 19.23 -17.07
C LYS A 274 -1.55 17.77 -17.44
N LYS A 275 -0.46 17.16 -16.96
CA LYS A 275 -0.07 15.78 -17.29
C LYS A 275 0.14 15.00 -15.99
N TYR A 276 -0.97 14.60 -15.35
CA TYR A 276 -0.88 13.85 -14.10
C TYR A 276 -1.53 12.47 -14.19
N PHE A 277 -1.11 11.60 -13.28
CA PHE A 277 -1.74 10.36 -12.91
C PHE A 277 -2.09 10.46 -11.42
N LEU A 278 -3.26 9.99 -11.02
CA LEU A 278 -3.78 10.27 -9.69
C LEU A 278 -4.22 8.98 -9.00
N PHE A 279 -3.50 8.58 -7.94
CA PHE A 279 -3.81 7.37 -7.20
C PHE A 279 -4.10 7.65 -5.73
N GLY A 280 -5.17 7.03 -5.19
CA GLY A 280 -5.54 7.10 -3.80
C GLY A 280 -5.34 5.76 -3.08
N PHE A 281 -4.78 5.78 -1.87
CA PHE A 281 -4.72 4.63 -0.97
C PHE A 281 -5.63 4.88 0.23
N THR A 282 -6.49 3.92 0.56
CA THR A 282 -7.40 4.04 1.71
C THR A 282 -7.82 2.68 2.25
N GLY A 283 -8.05 2.61 3.56
CA GLY A 283 -8.72 1.46 4.20
C GLY A 283 -10.23 1.62 4.27
N THR A 284 -10.74 2.84 4.11
CA THR A 284 -12.15 3.22 4.29
C THR A 284 -12.62 4.12 3.15
N PRO A 285 -12.85 3.59 1.93
CA PRO A 285 -13.35 4.40 0.84
C PRO A 285 -14.74 4.98 1.16
N ILE A 286 -15.03 6.14 0.61
CA ILE A 286 -16.34 6.78 0.74
C ILE A 286 -17.17 6.46 -0.50
N PHE A 287 -18.32 5.85 -0.26
CA PHE A 287 -19.33 5.51 -1.25
C PHE A 287 -20.56 6.44 -1.13
N ALA A 288 -21.48 6.34 -2.08
CA ALA A 288 -22.70 7.16 -2.04
C ALA A 288 -23.53 6.91 -0.78
N SER A 289 -23.53 5.67 -0.27
CA SER A 289 -24.28 5.28 0.94
C SER A 289 -23.74 5.85 2.25
N ASN A 290 -22.47 6.24 2.30
CA ASN A 290 -21.82 6.78 3.51
C ASN A 290 -21.20 8.17 3.29
N SER A 291 -21.57 8.85 2.19
CA SER A 291 -21.12 10.20 1.90
C SER A 291 -21.90 11.23 2.75
N SER A 292 -21.19 12.24 3.27
CA SER A 292 -21.82 13.35 3.97
C SER A 292 -22.67 14.21 3.03
N SER A 293 -23.74 14.82 3.55
CA SER A 293 -24.63 15.71 2.79
C SER A 293 -24.00 17.07 2.43
N GLY A 294 -22.82 17.39 2.98
CA GLY A 294 -22.08 18.63 2.70
C GLY A 294 -21.02 18.50 1.61
N GLY A 295 -20.65 19.60 0.96
CA GLY A 295 -19.57 19.67 -0.03
C GLY A 295 -20.02 19.64 -1.49
N LYS A 296 -19.04 19.70 -2.41
CA LYS A 296 -19.31 19.72 -3.86
C LYS A 296 -19.77 18.34 -4.34
N ALA A 297 -20.91 18.30 -5.02
CA ALA A 297 -21.59 17.07 -5.43
C ALA A 297 -20.70 16.09 -6.24
N HIS A 298 -19.74 16.58 -6.99
CA HIS A 298 -18.88 15.79 -7.88
C HIS A 298 -17.61 15.19 -7.20
N LEU A 299 -17.40 15.47 -5.91
CA LEU A 299 -16.26 14.94 -5.14
C LEU A 299 -16.71 14.23 -3.85
N LYS A 300 -17.95 13.78 -3.78
CA LYS A 300 -18.50 13.16 -2.56
C LYS A 300 -18.02 11.73 -2.31
N THR A 301 -17.59 11.02 -3.34
CA THR A 301 -17.16 9.63 -3.23
C THR A 301 -15.71 9.45 -3.67
N THR A 302 -15.07 8.38 -3.20
CA THR A 302 -13.70 8.03 -3.61
C THR A 302 -13.61 7.78 -5.12
N ILE A 303 -14.64 7.17 -5.71
CA ILE A 303 -14.73 6.93 -7.15
C ILE A 303 -14.75 8.26 -7.93
N GLN A 304 -15.53 9.24 -7.45
CA GLN A 304 -15.59 10.55 -8.10
C GLN A 304 -14.28 11.34 -8.02
N ALA A 305 -13.51 11.13 -6.95
CA ALA A 305 -12.25 11.85 -6.76
C ALA A 305 -11.06 11.21 -7.51
N PHE A 306 -11.03 9.88 -7.63
CA PHE A 306 -9.88 9.14 -8.16
C PHE A 306 -10.17 8.33 -9.43
N GLY A 307 -11.43 8.14 -9.80
CA GLY A 307 -11.83 7.38 -10.98
C GLY A 307 -12.24 5.94 -10.69
N CYS A 308 -12.81 5.31 -11.69
CA CYS A 308 -13.23 3.92 -11.70
C CYS A 308 -12.27 3.08 -12.54
N TYR A 309 -11.71 2.02 -11.98
CA TYR A 309 -10.73 1.19 -12.70
C TYR A 309 -11.32 0.51 -13.94
N SER A 310 -12.52 -0.04 -13.82
CA SER A 310 -13.16 -0.80 -14.90
C SER A 310 -13.77 0.08 -16.00
N HIS A 311 -14.23 1.29 -15.67
CA HIS A 311 -15.00 2.13 -16.60
C HIS A 311 -14.38 3.50 -16.88
N GLY A 312 -13.33 3.90 -16.13
CA GLY A 312 -12.71 5.23 -16.24
C GLY A 312 -13.60 6.34 -15.70
N ASP A 313 -14.68 6.68 -16.41
CA ASP A 313 -15.64 7.71 -15.98
C ASP A 313 -16.47 7.24 -14.77
N PRO A 314 -16.43 7.98 -13.64
CA PRO A 314 -17.23 7.68 -12.46
C PRO A 314 -18.74 7.56 -12.70
N LYS A 315 -19.27 8.26 -13.71
CA LYS A 315 -20.70 8.21 -14.05
C LYS A 315 -21.15 6.85 -14.58
N ASN A 316 -20.23 6.13 -15.21
CA ASN A 316 -20.49 4.83 -15.81
C ASN A 316 -20.15 3.67 -14.87
N CYS A 317 -19.65 3.99 -13.66
CA CYS A 317 -19.26 2.98 -12.68
C CYS A 317 -20.48 2.42 -11.95
N PRO A 318 -20.66 1.09 -11.87
CA PRO A 318 -21.73 0.50 -11.09
C PRO A 318 -21.58 0.89 -9.60
N THR A 319 -22.57 1.60 -9.08
CA THR A 319 -22.59 2.05 -7.67
C THR A 319 -22.83 0.91 -6.69
N ASP A 320 -23.38 -0.19 -7.16
CA ASP A 320 -23.71 -1.41 -6.43
C ASP A 320 -22.53 -2.40 -6.31
N GLN A 321 -21.43 -2.18 -7.06
CA GLN A 321 -20.25 -3.05 -7.06
C GLN A 321 -18.95 -2.27 -6.77
N PRO A 322 -18.80 -1.67 -5.59
CA PRO A 322 -17.66 -0.80 -5.27
C PRO A 322 -16.31 -1.50 -5.33
N HIS A 323 -16.27 -2.84 -5.18
CA HIS A 323 -15.04 -3.62 -5.31
C HIS A 323 -14.47 -3.61 -6.73
N GLN A 324 -15.33 -3.50 -7.77
CA GLN A 324 -14.90 -3.44 -9.16
C GLN A 324 -14.39 -2.06 -9.58
N ALA A 325 -14.74 -1.04 -8.81
CA ALA A 325 -14.29 0.34 -9.06
C ALA A 325 -12.85 0.58 -8.62
N ALA A 326 -12.36 -0.14 -7.60
CA ALA A 326 -10.99 -0.03 -7.12
C ALA A 326 -10.01 -0.72 -8.08
N ILE A 327 -8.79 -0.20 -8.19
CA ILE A 327 -7.69 -0.86 -8.89
C ILE A 327 -7.42 -2.23 -8.27
N HIS A 328 -7.41 -2.29 -6.94
CA HIS A 328 -7.30 -3.53 -6.17
C HIS A 328 -7.97 -3.38 -4.82
N THR A 329 -8.57 -4.47 -4.33
CA THR A 329 -9.19 -4.55 -3.01
C THR A 329 -8.49 -5.60 -2.15
N TYR A 330 -8.23 -5.25 -0.90
CA TYR A 330 -7.83 -6.18 0.15
C TYR A 330 -8.50 -5.71 1.45
N THR A 331 -9.67 -6.27 1.70
CA THR A 331 -10.58 -5.82 2.76
C THR A 331 -10.18 -6.38 4.12
N ILE A 332 -10.87 -5.95 5.16
CA ILE A 332 -10.69 -6.50 6.50
C ILE A 332 -11.04 -8.00 6.56
N VAL A 333 -11.97 -8.44 5.72
CA VAL A 333 -12.37 -9.86 5.61
C VAL A 333 -11.22 -10.70 5.04
N ASP A 334 -10.58 -10.19 3.96
CA ASP A 334 -9.39 -10.83 3.38
C ASP A 334 -8.26 -10.91 4.40
N ALA A 335 -8.02 -9.82 5.12
CA ALA A 335 -6.95 -9.74 6.12
C ALA A 335 -7.16 -10.66 7.32
N ILE A 336 -8.40 -10.86 7.77
CA ILE A 336 -8.74 -11.82 8.82
C ILE A 336 -8.59 -13.26 8.29
N SER A 337 -9.05 -13.53 7.07
CA SER A 337 -8.92 -14.83 6.42
C SER A 337 -7.45 -15.25 6.27
N ASP A 338 -6.60 -14.32 5.88
CA ASP A 338 -5.15 -14.52 5.77
C ASP A 338 -4.41 -14.52 7.12
N LYS A 339 -5.11 -14.29 8.22
CA LYS A 339 -4.55 -14.14 9.58
C LYS A 339 -3.56 -12.98 9.72
N ASN A 340 -3.69 -11.97 8.88
CA ASN A 340 -2.89 -10.73 8.93
C ASN A 340 -3.43 -9.75 9.99
N VAL A 341 -4.71 -9.86 10.29
CA VAL A 341 -5.43 -9.07 11.31
C VAL A 341 -6.21 -10.05 12.20
N LEU A 342 -6.26 -9.77 13.48
CA LEU A 342 -7.06 -10.57 14.41
C LEU A 342 -8.55 -10.39 14.14
N PRO A 343 -9.35 -11.45 14.24
CA PRO A 343 -10.80 -11.34 14.16
C PRO A 343 -11.32 -10.49 15.34
N PHE A 344 -12.39 -9.75 15.10
CA PHE A 344 -13.07 -8.96 16.13
C PHE A 344 -14.56 -9.28 16.12
N ARG A 345 -15.17 -9.09 17.28
CA ARG A 345 -16.60 -9.21 17.46
C ARG A 345 -17.16 -7.81 17.73
N ILE A 346 -18.30 -7.50 17.13
CA ILE A 346 -19.05 -6.28 17.41
C ILE A 346 -20.21 -6.66 18.29
N ASP A 347 -20.22 -6.12 19.51
CA ASP A 347 -21.34 -6.25 20.44
C ASP A 347 -22.08 -4.91 20.47
N TYR A 348 -23.36 -4.93 20.10
CA TYR A 348 -24.22 -3.75 20.17
C TYR A 348 -24.84 -3.69 21.55
N ILE A 349 -24.54 -2.64 22.30
CA ILE A 349 -25.13 -2.38 23.59
C ILE A 349 -26.10 -1.20 23.43
N SER A 350 -27.40 -1.47 23.51
CA SER A 350 -28.39 -0.39 23.56
C SER A 350 -28.35 0.25 24.95
N THR A 351 -27.85 1.47 25.05
CA THR A 351 -27.77 2.24 26.29
C THR A 351 -29.01 3.13 26.52
N MET A 352 -29.85 3.28 25.49
CA MET A 352 -31.11 4.02 25.60
C MET A 352 -32.27 3.05 25.66
N LYS A 353 -33.11 3.19 26.67
CA LYS A 353 -34.44 2.58 26.69
C LYS A 353 -35.39 3.54 25.98
N GLU A 354 -36.01 3.10 24.89
CA GLU A 354 -37.15 3.81 24.31
C GLU A 354 -38.23 3.98 25.38
N LYS A 355 -38.64 5.21 25.61
CA LYS A 355 -39.77 5.51 26.48
C LYS A 355 -41.02 5.28 25.64
N GLU A 356 -41.80 4.25 25.96
CA GLU A 356 -43.06 4.00 25.27
C GLU A 356 -43.92 5.28 25.24
N GLY A 357 -44.34 5.69 24.04
CA GLY A 357 -45.25 6.82 23.80
C GLY A 357 -44.63 8.13 23.31
N ILE A 358 -43.37 8.14 22.85
CA ILE A 358 -42.79 9.32 22.19
C ILE A 358 -42.77 9.04 20.65
N SER A 359 -43.53 9.83 19.89
CA SER A 359 -43.52 9.78 18.44
C SER A 359 -42.20 10.35 17.90
N ASP A 360 -41.73 9.82 16.75
CA ASP A 360 -40.48 10.18 16.05
C ASP A 360 -40.31 11.71 15.77
N GLU A 361 -41.43 12.47 15.79
CA GLU A 361 -41.40 13.94 15.62
C GLU A 361 -40.80 14.69 16.84
N LYS A 362 -40.83 14.10 18.03
CA LYS A 362 -40.29 14.74 19.26
C LYS A 362 -38.79 14.49 19.50
N VAL A 363 -38.18 13.59 18.77
CA VAL A 363 -36.75 13.24 18.92
C VAL A 363 -35.84 14.16 18.11
N ARG A 364 -36.40 14.98 17.22
CA ARG A 364 -35.62 15.87 16.33
C ARG A 364 -35.18 17.20 16.95
N ASP A 365 -35.62 17.52 18.17
CA ASP A 365 -35.38 18.82 18.83
C ASP A 365 -34.36 18.76 19.97
N ILE A 366 -33.46 17.78 20.00
CA ILE A 366 -32.35 17.75 20.96
C ILE A 366 -31.05 17.74 20.15
N ASP A 367 -30.60 18.92 19.78
CA ASP A 367 -29.20 19.22 19.44
C ASP A 367 -28.40 19.47 20.73
#